data_9e8bdc2adcbbf4bd47e19c19d7f7b51d
#
_entry.id   9e8bdc2adcbbf4bd47e19c19d7f7b51d
#
_cell.length_a   1.000
_cell.length_b   1.000
_cell.length_c   1.000
_cell.angle_alpha   90.00
_cell.angle_beta   90.00
_cell.angle_gamma   90.00
#
_symmetry.space_group_name_H-M   'P 1'
#
loop_
_entity.id
_entity.type
_entity.pdbx_description
1 polymer ?
#
loop_
_entity_poly.entity_id
_entity_poly.type
_entity_poly.pdbx_seq_one_letter_code
_entity_poly.pdbx_strand_id
1 'polypeptide(L)'
;MPLKAVKYFYNLAVLPTYLRRTHAFYVGLASDMLLTKRSVVVLHDIRPLVMDTDKGFFRFKFWVHCLSTKWFAQRVFTVSDNQRHLISEKLGIPLDKIGITYNGWEHMKGVTPDESIFDKMPGVVKGEYYYALGSLAKHKNFKWIREVARRNPDKTFVVAGGKDLRAFGDDTEAKDTHNVFYPGYVSDAENAALMKHCKLFLHPAVFEGFGIPPLEALALGAPIALANATCLPELYGDTARYFDPYDYDTDLDKLAAQPVAAPDEVLQKYSWDRTANFWLHEIEKYAKQ
;
A
#
# COMPACT_ATOMS: atom_id res chain seq x y z
N MET A 1 33.17 0.06 5.15
CA MET A 1 31.97 -0.45 5.85
C MET A 1 30.78 -0.38 4.90
N PRO A 2 29.96 -1.40 4.75
CA PRO A 2 28.79 -1.28 3.89
C PRO A 2 27.82 -0.21 4.46
N LEU A 3 27.31 0.65 3.59
CA LEU A 3 26.40 1.76 3.93
C LEU A 3 25.27 1.36 4.90
N LYS A 4 24.77 0.13 4.81
CA LYS A 4 23.74 -0.41 5.70
C LYS A 4 24.22 -0.54 7.16
N ALA A 5 25.45 -0.95 7.41
CA ALA A 5 26.00 -1.08 8.77
C ALA A 5 26.20 0.31 9.42
N VAL A 6 26.59 1.31 8.64
CA VAL A 6 26.70 2.71 9.10
C VAL A 6 25.33 3.25 9.51
N LYS A 7 24.28 3.01 8.72
CA LYS A 7 22.90 3.42 9.06
C LYS A 7 22.43 2.79 10.39
N TYR A 8 22.70 1.49 10.60
CA TYR A 8 22.33 0.82 11.86
C TYR A 8 23.07 1.39 13.07
N PHE A 9 24.39 1.56 12.95
CA PHE A 9 25.16 2.16 14.04
C PHE A 9 24.66 3.57 14.36
N TYR A 10 24.39 4.37 13.34
CA TYR A 10 23.85 5.71 13.51
C TYR A 10 22.51 5.68 14.26
N ASN A 11 21.56 4.87 13.83
CA ASN A 11 20.21 4.80 14.43
C ASN A 11 20.22 4.21 15.85
N LEU A 12 21.14 3.30 16.16
CA LEU A 12 21.17 2.62 17.46
C LEU A 12 22.03 3.33 18.52
N ALA A 13 23.04 4.05 18.12
CA ALA A 13 24.01 4.65 19.05
C ALA A 13 24.08 6.19 18.93
N VAL A 14 24.28 6.71 17.73
CA VAL A 14 24.53 8.15 17.54
C VAL A 14 23.24 8.95 17.73
N LEU A 15 22.19 8.60 16.98
CA LEU A 15 20.93 9.34 17.02
C LEU A 15 20.25 9.31 18.40
N PRO A 16 20.10 8.17 19.12
CA PRO A 16 19.55 8.18 20.47
C PRO A 16 20.37 9.00 21.47
N THR A 17 21.70 9.01 21.33
CA THR A 17 22.57 9.82 22.18
C THR A 17 22.40 11.31 21.91
N TYR A 18 22.31 11.70 20.64
CA TYR A 18 22.01 13.07 20.23
C TYR A 18 20.65 13.53 20.76
N LEU A 19 19.58 12.75 20.53
CA LEU A 19 18.24 13.07 20.98
C LEU A 19 18.14 13.23 22.51
N ARG A 20 18.87 12.39 23.27
CA ARG A 20 18.93 12.53 24.73
C ARG A 20 19.64 13.80 25.18
N ARG A 21 20.76 14.15 24.55
CA ARG A 21 21.54 15.34 24.89
C ARG A 21 20.84 16.64 24.53
N THR A 22 20.12 16.66 23.45
CA THR A 22 19.38 17.84 22.96
C THR A 22 17.96 17.93 23.48
N HIS A 23 17.48 16.93 24.23
CA HIS A 23 16.08 16.79 24.61
C HIS A 23 15.11 16.83 23.42
N ALA A 24 15.59 16.51 22.23
CA ALA A 24 14.76 16.50 21.02
C ALA A 24 13.74 15.36 21.03
N PHE A 25 12.59 15.63 20.47
CA PHE A 25 11.53 14.64 20.25
C PHE A 25 11.64 14.03 18.85
N TYR A 26 11.47 12.73 18.73
CA TYR A 26 11.61 12.02 17.46
C TYR A 26 10.25 11.58 16.90
N VAL A 27 10.02 11.89 15.65
CA VAL A 27 8.85 11.42 14.88
C VAL A 27 9.33 10.48 13.78
N GLY A 28 9.11 9.19 13.95
CA GLY A 28 9.43 8.16 12.96
C GLY A 28 8.24 7.85 12.07
N LEU A 29 8.19 8.47 10.88
CA LEU A 29 7.09 8.26 9.93
C LEU A 29 7.25 7.00 9.08
N ALA A 30 8.42 6.37 9.11
CA ALA A 30 8.73 5.16 8.34
C ALA A 30 9.46 4.16 9.23
N SER A 31 8.73 3.32 9.94
CA SER A 31 9.22 2.15 10.69
C SER A 31 10.74 2.13 11.01
N ASP A 32 11.24 3.13 11.70
CA ASP A 32 12.66 3.22 12.08
C ASP A 32 12.90 2.60 13.46
N MET A 33 13.95 1.79 13.58
CA MET A 33 14.37 1.26 14.86
C MET A 33 15.11 2.34 15.65
N LEU A 34 14.52 2.79 16.77
CA LEU A 34 15.09 3.81 17.61
C LEU A 34 14.97 3.45 19.09
N LEU A 35 16.05 3.72 19.86
CA LEU A 35 16.14 3.42 21.28
C LEU A 35 15.98 4.69 22.12
N THR A 36 14.86 5.40 21.96
CA THR A 36 14.55 6.58 22.76
C THR A 36 13.07 6.61 23.17
N LYS A 37 12.82 6.96 24.43
CA LYS A 37 11.45 7.10 24.98
C LYS A 37 10.77 8.38 24.52
N ARG A 38 11.51 9.39 24.03
CA ARG A 38 10.94 10.63 23.48
C ARG A 38 10.69 10.47 22.00
N SER A 39 9.80 9.53 21.65
CA SER A 39 9.48 9.24 20.25
C SER A 39 8.06 8.76 20.04
N VAL A 40 7.51 9.08 18.88
CA VAL A 40 6.36 8.42 18.28
C VAL A 40 6.77 7.76 16.98
N VAL A 41 6.21 6.60 16.67
CA VAL A 41 6.61 5.80 15.51
C VAL A 41 5.37 5.32 14.76
N VAL A 42 5.41 5.39 13.44
CA VAL A 42 4.41 4.78 12.56
C VAL A 42 4.87 3.39 12.15
N LEU A 43 4.07 2.38 12.45
CA LEU A 43 4.16 1.03 11.88
C LEU A 43 3.09 0.90 10.80
N HIS A 44 3.46 1.06 9.53
CA HIS A 44 2.50 1.01 8.42
C HIS A 44 1.85 -0.36 8.27
N ASP A 45 2.62 -1.43 8.43
CA ASP A 45 2.14 -2.81 8.52
C ASP A 45 3.12 -3.71 9.27
N ILE A 46 2.66 -4.88 9.65
CA ILE A 46 3.50 -5.93 10.23
C ILE A 46 3.49 -7.20 9.37
N ARG A 47 3.30 -7.05 8.08
CA ARG A 47 3.25 -8.14 7.09
C ARG A 47 4.36 -9.19 7.27
N PRO A 48 5.65 -8.81 7.48
CA PRO A 48 6.70 -9.79 7.63
C PRO A 48 6.55 -10.74 8.83
N LEU A 49 5.72 -10.35 9.82
CA LEU A 49 5.44 -11.20 10.98
C LEU A 49 4.21 -12.09 10.80
N VAL A 50 3.33 -11.73 9.88
CA VAL A 50 2.02 -12.38 9.69
C VAL A 50 2.03 -13.34 8.50
N MET A 51 2.68 -12.96 7.42
CA MET A 51 2.76 -13.76 6.20
C MET A 51 4.05 -14.58 6.15
N ASP A 52 3.96 -15.81 5.64
CA ASP A 52 5.13 -16.68 5.44
C ASP A 52 5.96 -16.32 4.18
N THR A 53 5.76 -15.13 3.64
CA THR A 53 6.51 -14.63 2.48
C THR A 53 7.92 -14.19 2.84
N ASP A 54 8.13 -13.77 4.09
CA ASP A 54 9.41 -13.27 4.58
C ASP A 54 9.99 -14.27 5.60
N LYS A 55 11.17 -14.83 5.33
CA LYS A 55 11.79 -15.89 6.15
C LYS A 55 13.15 -15.48 6.70
N GLY A 56 13.60 -16.20 7.71
CA GLY A 56 14.96 -16.14 8.24
C GLY A 56 15.30 -14.80 8.90
N PHE A 57 16.51 -14.33 8.59
CA PHE A 57 17.11 -13.16 9.24
C PHE A 57 16.30 -11.85 9.05
N PHE A 58 15.63 -11.69 7.92
CA PHE A 58 14.83 -10.50 7.66
C PHE A 58 13.61 -10.43 8.61
N ARG A 59 12.89 -11.54 8.77
CA ARG A 59 11.74 -11.63 9.70
C ARG A 59 12.17 -11.41 11.15
N PHE A 60 13.28 -12.01 11.57
CA PHE A 60 13.86 -11.82 12.90
C PHE A 60 14.23 -10.34 13.15
N LYS A 61 14.92 -9.72 12.20
CA LYS A 61 15.31 -8.32 12.29
C LYS A 61 14.08 -7.39 12.38
N PHE A 62 13.06 -7.65 11.57
CA PHE A 62 11.82 -6.88 11.62
C PHE A 62 11.10 -7.08 12.96
N TRP A 63 11.10 -8.28 13.51
CA TRP A 63 10.57 -8.55 14.84
C TRP A 63 11.31 -7.77 15.93
N VAL A 64 12.65 -7.75 15.92
CA VAL A 64 13.45 -6.93 16.87
C VAL A 64 13.09 -5.45 16.73
N HIS A 65 12.89 -4.96 15.50
CA HIS A 65 12.43 -3.61 15.23
C HIS A 65 11.07 -3.32 15.89
N CYS A 66 10.09 -4.20 15.69
CA CYS A 66 8.76 -4.07 16.30
C CYS A 66 8.83 -4.11 17.84
N LEU A 67 9.69 -4.95 18.43
CA LEU A 67 9.92 -4.97 19.87
C LEU A 67 10.55 -3.66 20.37
N SER A 68 11.50 -3.09 19.64
CA SER A 68 12.08 -1.79 20.00
C SER A 68 11.00 -0.70 20.03
N THR A 69 10.12 -0.69 19.05
CA THR A 69 8.96 0.22 19.01
C THR A 69 8.03 0.02 20.20
N LYS A 70 7.71 -1.24 20.55
CA LYS A 70 6.88 -1.56 21.73
C LYS A 70 7.42 -0.98 23.02
N TRP A 71 8.74 -1.08 23.25
CA TRP A 71 9.37 -0.74 24.54
C TRP A 71 9.83 0.71 24.63
N PHE A 72 10.21 1.31 23.52
CA PHE A 72 10.81 2.64 23.51
C PHE A 72 9.87 3.72 22.99
N ALA A 73 8.98 3.45 22.04
CA ALA A 73 8.08 4.48 21.55
C ALA A 73 7.08 4.89 22.66
N GLN A 74 6.91 6.18 22.84
CA GLN A 74 5.91 6.76 23.74
C GLN A 74 4.50 6.45 23.22
N ARG A 75 4.31 6.52 21.91
CA ARG A 75 3.11 6.11 21.20
C ARG A 75 3.44 5.49 19.84
N VAL A 76 2.63 4.55 19.44
CA VAL A 76 2.70 3.92 18.13
C VAL A 76 1.52 4.39 17.29
N PHE A 77 1.73 4.62 16.02
CA PHE A 77 0.66 4.89 15.05
C PHE A 77 0.67 3.85 13.95
N THR A 78 -0.48 3.62 13.36
CA THR A 78 -0.65 2.77 12.18
C THR A 78 -1.68 3.39 11.25
N VAL A 79 -1.97 2.73 10.13
CA VAL A 79 -2.69 3.36 9.00
C VAL A 79 -4.13 2.87 8.82
N SER A 80 -4.59 1.91 9.64
CA SER A 80 -5.96 1.40 9.64
C SER A 80 -6.31 0.75 10.97
N ASP A 81 -7.59 0.59 11.28
CA ASP A 81 -8.02 -0.09 12.51
C ASP A 81 -7.73 -1.60 12.43
N ASN A 82 -7.84 -2.19 11.27
CA ASN A 82 -7.39 -3.56 11.01
C ASN A 82 -5.92 -3.76 11.43
N GLN A 83 -5.01 -2.87 11.00
CA GLN A 83 -3.60 -2.94 11.38
C GLN A 83 -3.41 -2.66 12.88
N ARG A 84 -4.19 -1.77 13.47
CA ARG A 84 -4.16 -1.46 14.89
C ARG A 84 -4.44 -2.70 15.73
N HIS A 85 -5.48 -3.45 15.40
CA HIS A 85 -5.83 -4.71 16.09
C HIS A 85 -4.76 -5.78 15.85
N LEU A 86 -4.28 -5.92 14.62
CA LEU A 86 -3.25 -6.89 14.27
C LEU A 86 -1.92 -6.62 15.00
N ILE A 87 -1.48 -5.36 15.07
CA ILE A 87 -0.30 -4.95 15.83
C ILE A 87 -0.47 -5.24 17.32
N SER A 88 -1.64 -4.93 17.89
CA SER A 88 -1.95 -5.23 19.28
C SER A 88 -1.87 -6.72 19.57
N GLU A 89 -2.52 -7.55 18.76
CA GLU A 89 -2.53 -9.01 18.89
C GLU A 89 -1.13 -9.63 18.77
N LYS A 90 -0.39 -9.27 17.70
CA LYS A 90 0.90 -9.92 17.38
C LYS A 90 2.07 -9.43 18.23
N LEU A 91 2.05 -8.16 18.63
CA LEU A 91 3.15 -7.56 19.39
C LEU A 91 2.81 -7.35 20.88
N GLY A 92 1.55 -7.53 21.28
CA GLY A 92 1.10 -7.27 22.64
C GLY A 92 1.27 -5.80 23.03
N ILE A 93 1.05 -4.86 22.08
CA ILE A 93 0.98 -3.43 22.36
C ILE A 93 -0.46 -3.11 22.72
N PRO A 94 -0.75 -2.47 23.86
CA PRO A 94 -2.12 -2.11 24.24
C PRO A 94 -2.79 -1.22 23.18
N LEU A 95 -4.07 -1.44 22.89
CA LEU A 95 -4.81 -0.70 21.84
C LEU A 95 -4.86 0.81 22.10
N ASP A 96 -4.91 1.22 23.38
CA ASP A 96 -4.88 2.62 23.77
C ASP A 96 -3.53 3.31 23.49
N LYS A 97 -2.45 2.52 23.38
CA LYS A 97 -1.11 2.99 22.97
C LYS A 97 -0.97 3.12 21.44
N ILE A 98 -1.90 2.55 20.66
CA ILE A 98 -1.83 2.57 19.19
C ILE A 98 -2.86 3.56 18.65
N GLY A 99 -2.40 4.66 18.07
CA GLY A 99 -3.21 5.61 17.32
C GLY A 99 -3.32 5.23 15.84
N ILE A 100 -4.23 5.88 15.14
CA ILE A 100 -4.38 5.74 13.68
C ILE A 100 -4.03 7.06 13.02
N THR A 101 -3.20 7.00 11.98
CA THR A 101 -2.89 8.10 11.08
C THR A 101 -3.10 7.59 9.66
N TYR A 102 -3.83 8.33 8.84
CA TYR A 102 -4.16 7.88 7.50
C TYR A 102 -3.16 8.42 6.47
N ASN A 103 -3.12 7.79 5.31
CA ASN A 103 -2.45 8.33 4.13
C ASN A 103 -3.42 9.24 3.35
N GLY A 104 -2.89 10.03 2.41
CA GLY A 104 -3.67 10.90 1.55
C GLY A 104 -3.38 10.65 0.06
N TRP A 105 -4.05 11.36 -0.79
CA TRP A 105 -4.00 11.21 -2.25
C TRP A 105 -3.54 12.48 -3.00
N GLU A 106 -3.37 13.61 -2.32
CA GLU A 106 -3.17 14.92 -2.95
C GLU A 106 -1.85 15.04 -3.71
N HIS A 107 -0.93 14.09 -3.55
CA HIS A 107 0.25 13.97 -4.40
C HIS A 107 -0.11 13.71 -5.87
N MET A 108 -1.34 13.21 -6.13
CA MET A 108 -1.88 13.08 -7.48
C MET A 108 -2.47 14.39 -8.03
N LYS A 109 -2.71 15.41 -7.17
CA LYS A 109 -3.16 16.73 -7.63
C LYS A 109 -2.09 17.38 -8.50
N GLY A 110 -2.49 17.82 -9.68
CA GLY A 110 -1.57 18.49 -10.60
C GLY A 110 -0.70 17.56 -11.44
N VAL A 111 -0.81 16.25 -11.26
CA VAL A 111 -0.20 15.29 -12.19
C VAL A 111 -0.96 15.34 -13.51
N THR A 112 -0.29 15.81 -14.57
CA THR A 112 -0.85 15.79 -15.91
C THR A 112 -0.68 14.38 -16.47
N PRO A 113 -1.76 13.69 -16.87
CA PRO A 113 -1.67 12.36 -17.44
C PRO A 113 -0.83 12.34 -18.72
N ASP A 114 0.12 11.42 -18.81
CA ASP A 114 0.91 11.17 -20.03
C ASP A 114 0.30 10.03 -20.83
N GLU A 115 -0.45 10.38 -21.86
CA GLU A 115 -1.17 9.42 -22.68
C GLU A 115 -0.27 8.69 -23.69
N SER A 116 1.00 9.09 -23.85
CA SER A 116 1.97 8.40 -24.70
C SER A 116 2.23 6.95 -24.29
N ILE A 117 1.85 6.59 -23.05
CA ILE A 117 1.92 5.21 -22.55
C ILE A 117 1.12 4.25 -23.44
N PHE A 118 0.01 4.69 -24.04
CA PHE A 118 -0.81 3.85 -24.91
C PHE A 118 -0.10 3.52 -26.23
N ASP A 119 0.83 4.35 -26.71
CA ASP A 119 1.64 4.06 -27.89
C ASP A 119 2.56 2.84 -27.68
N LYS A 120 2.90 2.55 -26.42
CA LYS A 120 3.71 1.37 -26.05
C LYS A 120 2.89 0.08 -25.98
N MET A 121 1.57 0.17 -26.06
CA MET A 121 0.65 -0.97 -25.89
C MET A 121 -0.40 -0.99 -26.99
N PRO A 122 -0.01 -1.23 -28.25
CA PRO A 122 -0.96 -1.32 -29.36
C PRO A 122 -1.98 -2.44 -29.08
N GLY A 123 -3.28 -2.10 -29.17
CA GLY A 123 -4.39 -3.00 -28.83
C GLY A 123 -5.06 -2.72 -27.48
N VAL A 124 -4.47 -1.86 -26.64
CA VAL A 124 -5.16 -1.38 -25.42
C VAL A 124 -6.06 -0.19 -25.79
N VAL A 125 -7.37 -0.37 -25.63
CA VAL A 125 -8.39 0.65 -25.93
C VAL A 125 -8.82 1.35 -24.63
N LYS A 126 -8.80 2.69 -24.64
CA LYS A 126 -9.23 3.51 -23.49
C LYS A 126 -10.69 3.19 -23.14
N GLY A 127 -10.97 2.99 -21.85
CA GLY A 127 -12.30 2.64 -21.34
C GLY A 127 -12.63 1.13 -21.39
N GLU A 128 -11.79 0.29 -22.03
CA GLU A 128 -12.11 -1.13 -22.24
C GLU A 128 -11.17 -2.11 -21.53
N TYR A 129 -10.17 -1.61 -20.81
CA TYR A 129 -9.20 -2.46 -20.11
C TYR A 129 -9.34 -2.40 -18.58
N TYR A 130 -8.97 -3.49 -17.94
CA TYR A 130 -8.82 -3.62 -16.50
C TYR A 130 -7.38 -3.27 -16.11
N TYR A 131 -7.19 -2.43 -15.10
CA TYR A 131 -5.88 -1.95 -14.72
C TYR A 131 -5.49 -2.40 -13.32
N ALA A 132 -4.25 -2.82 -13.12
CA ALA A 132 -3.67 -3.10 -11.81
C ALA A 132 -2.26 -2.53 -11.70
N LEU A 133 -1.93 -1.98 -10.51
CA LEU A 133 -0.63 -1.39 -10.21
C LEU A 133 -0.05 -1.99 -8.94
N GLY A 134 1.24 -2.33 -8.95
CA GLY A 134 1.96 -2.69 -7.73
C GLY A 134 3.25 -3.46 -7.96
N SER A 135 3.92 -3.79 -6.85
CA SER A 135 5.09 -4.66 -6.88
C SER A 135 4.68 -6.12 -7.09
N LEU A 136 5.62 -6.92 -7.59
CA LEU A 136 5.43 -8.37 -7.83
C LEU A 136 5.46 -9.22 -6.55
N ALA A 137 5.31 -8.60 -5.39
CA ALA A 137 5.30 -9.31 -4.12
C ALA A 137 4.06 -10.22 -4.01
N LYS A 138 4.23 -11.41 -3.45
CA LYS A 138 3.18 -12.44 -3.36
C LYS A 138 1.87 -11.94 -2.75
N HIS A 139 1.93 -11.03 -1.76
CA HIS A 139 0.75 -10.47 -1.13
C HIS A 139 -0.08 -9.55 -2.05
N LYS A 140 0.49 -9.01 -3.12
CA LYS A 140 -0.23 -8.24 -4.15
C LYS A 140 -1.08 -9.12 -5.07
N ASN A 141 -0.84 -10.44 -5.04
CA ASN A 141 -1.67 -11.47 -5.67
C ASN A 141 -1.97 -11.27 -7.16
N PHE A 142 -0.97 -10.81 -7.94
CA PHE A 142 -1.15 -10.69 -9.41
C PHE A 142 -1.37 -12.03 -10.11
N LYS A 143 -1.18 -13.15 -9.39
CA LYS A 143 -1.63 -14.45 -9.86
C LYS A 143 -3.13 -14.45 -10.15
N TRP A 144 -3.94 -13.79 -9.28
CA TRP A 144 -5.38 -13.67 -9.50
C TRP A 144 -5.69 -12.99 -10.84
N ILE A 145 -5.01 -11.87 -11.17
CA ILE A 145 -5.21 -11.17 -12.47
C ILE A 145 -4.95 -12.11 -13.64
N ARG A 146 -3.85 -12.88 -13.62
CA ARG A 146 -3.50 -13.81 -14.70
C ARG A 146 -4.53 -14.92 -14.86
N GLU A 147 -4.96 -15.50 -13.74
CA GLU A 147 -5.96 -16.58 -13.75
C GLU A 147 -7.30 -16.09 -14.28
N VAL A 148 -7.74 -14.89 -13.85
CA VAL A 148 -8.96 -14.26 -14.36
C VAL A 148 -8.82 -13.90 -15.85
N ALA A 149 -7.68 -13.33 -16.26
CA ALA A 149 -7.42 -13.00 -17.66
C ALA A 149 -7.48 -14.23 -18.58
N ARG A 150 -6.94 -15.37 -18.13
CA ARG A 150 -6.99 -16.64 -18.88
C ARG A 150 -8.41 -17.13 -19.10
N ARG A 151 -9.32 -16.88 -18.12
CA ARG A 151 -10.73 -17.24 -18.19
C ARG A 151 -11.58 -16.25 -18.98
N ASN A 152 -11.02 -15.05 -19.26
CA ASN A 152 -11.68 -13.96 -19.97
C ASN A 152 -10.81 -13.51 -21.16
N PRO A 153 -10.62 -14.34 -22.20
CA PRO A 153 -9.73 -14.05 -23.33
C PRO A 153 -10.21 -12.88 -24.20
N ASP A 154 -11.46 -12.50 -24.10
CA ASP A 154 -12.10 -11.36 -24.75
C ASP A 154 -11.86 -10.02 -24.04
N LYS A 155 -11.30 -10.03 -22.84
CA LYS A 155 -11.05 -8.83 -22.02
C LYS A 155 -9.58 -8.47 -22.00
N THR A 156 -9.28 -7.17 -21.95
CA THR A 156 -7.91 -6.64 -21.93
C THR A 156 -7.51 -6.26 -20.50
N PHE A 157 -6.28 -6.64 -20.10
CA PHE A 157 -5.71 -6.30 -18.80
C PHE A 157 -4.39 -5.57 -18.99
N VAL A 158 -4.15 -4.56 -18.16
CA VAL A 158 -2.86 -3.84 -18.06
C VAL A 158 -2.35 -3.98 -16.64
N VAL A 159 -1.14 -4.49 -16.46
CA VAL A 159 -0.52 -4.70 -15.14
C VAL A 159 0.80 -3.94 -15.12
N ALA A 160 0.82 -2.80 -14.42
CA ALA A 160 2.00 -1.97 -14.27
C ALA A 160 2.71 -2.19 -12.93
N GLY A 161 4.00 -1.86 -12.91
CA GLY A 161 4.87 -2.02 -11.73
C GLY A 161 5.78 -3.24 -11.84
N GLY A 162 6.93 -3.14 -11.16
CA GLY A 162 7.98 -4.16 -11.26
C GLY A 162 8.96 -3.90 -12.42
N LYS A 163 10.23 -4.23 -12.19
CA LYS A 163 11.31 -3.99 -13.16
C LYS A 163 11.51 -5.11 -14.16
N ASP A 164 10.94 -6.29 -13.95
CA ASP A 164 11.25 -7.47 -14.76
C ASP A 164 10.08 -8.46 -14.76
N LEU A 165 9.60 -8.82 -15.95
CA LEU A 165 8.65 -9.92 -16.15
C LEU A 165 9.14 -11.24 -15.57
N ARG A 166 10.48 -11.43 -15.51
CA ARG A 166 11.12 -12.59 -14.89
C ARG A 166 10.90 -12.69 -13.38
N ALA A 167 10.54 -11.60 -12.72
CA ALA A 167 10.21 -11.62 -11.30
C ALA A 167 8.81 -12.22 -11.00
N PHE A 168 8.01 -12.52 -12.04
CA PHE A 168 6.79 -13.35 -11.89
C PHE A 168 7.14 -14.86 -11.66
N GLY A 169 8.41 -15.18 -11.51
CA GLY A 169 8.94 -16.54 -11.45
C GLY A 169 9.41 -16.99 -12.83
N ASP A 170 9.98 -18.17 -12.88
CA ASP A 170 10.37 -18.88 -14.12
C ASP A 170 9.12 -19.32 -14.94
N ASP A 171 8.04 -18.54 -14.81
CA ASP A 171 6.73 -18.83 -15.35
C ASP A 171 6.74 -18.59 -16.87
N THR A 172 7.01 -19.67 -17.58
CA THR A 172 6.54 -19.87 -18.95
C THR A 172 5.05 -19.52 -19.10
N GLU A 173 4.27 -19.63 -18.03
CA GLU A 173 2.85 -19.26 -17.95
C GLU A 173 2.56 -17.75 -18.12
N ALA A 174 3.51 -16.84 -17.82
CA ALA A 174 3.33 -15.40 -18.07
C ALA A 174 3.31 -15.07 -19.57
N LYS A 175 3.80 -15.98 -20.43
CA LYS A 175 3.80 -15.83 -21.89
C LYS A 175 2.50 -16.27 -22.55
N ASP A 176 1.64 -16.99 -21.84
CA ASP A 176 0.44 -17.61 -22.41
C ASP A 176 -0.83 -16.76 -22.35
N THR A 177 -0.77 -15.56 -21.74
CA THR A 177 -1.91 -14.64 -21.69
C THR A 177 -1.70 -13.50 -22.68
N HIS A 178 -2.20 -13.68 -23.91
CA HIS A 178 -2.09 -12.68 -25.00
C HIS A 178 -2.90 -11.40 -24.74
N ASN A 179 -3.80 -11.41 -23.76
CA ASN A 179 -4.69 -10.32 -23.38
C ASN A 179 -4.19 -9.55 -22.13
N VAL A 180 -2.99 -9.82 -21.61
CA VAL A 180 -2.38 -9.08 -20.50
C VAL A 180 -1.16 -8.31 -20.99
N PHE A 181 -1.21 -6.99 -20.85
CA PHE A 181 -0.14 -6.06 -21.20
C PHE A 181 0.67 -5.67 -19.97
N TYR A 182 1.99 -5.73 -20.08
CA TYR A 182 2.92 -5.41 -19.00
C TYR A 182 3.84 -4.25 -19.41
N PRO A 183 3.45 -2.98 -19.20
CA PRO A 183 4.31 -1.85 -19.54
C PRO A 183 5.57 -1.74 -18.66
N GLY A 184 5.66 -2.54 -17.61
CA GLY A 184 6.75 -2.46 -16.62
C GLY A 184 6.56 -1.31 -15.63
N TYR A 185 7.68 -0.64 -15.30
CA TYR A 185 7.61 0.57 -14.47
C TYR A 185 7.01 1.72 -15.29
N VAL A 186 6.05 2.39 -14.69
CA VAL A 186 5.40 3.59 -15.25
C VAL A 186 5.68 4.79 -14.34
N SER A 187 5.82 5.97 -14.92
CA SER A 187 5.89 7.23 -14.17
C SER A 187 4.52 7.58 -13.56
N ASP A 188 4.49 8.52 -12.63
CA ASP A 188 3.24 8.98 -12.03
C ASP A 188 2.28 9.54 -13.08
N ALA A 189 2.79 10.22 -14.12
CA ALA A 189 2.01 10.75 -15.22
C ALA A 189 1.42 9.65 -16.13
N GLU A 190 2.21 8.63 -16.46
CA GLU A 190 1.75 7.45 -17.20
C GLU A 190 0.74 6.64 -16.37
N ASN A 191 0.99 6.48 -15.06
CA ASN A 191 0.06 5.82 -14.14
C ASN A 191 -1.28 6.56 -14.06
N ALA A 192 -1.23 7.90 -13.98
CA ALA A 192 -2.44 8.74 -13.98
C ALA A 192 -3.26 8.55 -15.26
N ALA A 193 -2.61 8.45 -16.44
CA ALA A 193 -3.29 8.16 -17.70
C ALA A 193 -3.95 6.76 -17.66
N LEU A 194 -3.23 5.74 -17.17
CA LEU A 194 -3.76 4.37 -17.08
C LEU A 194 -4.91 4.26 -16.08
N MET A 195 -4.84 4.91 -14.93
CA MET A 195 -5.94 4.94 -13.97
C MET A 195 -7.16 5.67 -14.54
N LYS A 196 -6.96 6.85 -15.10
CA LYS A 196 -8.05 7.69 -15.63
C LYS A 196 -8.88 7.02 -16.71
N HIS A 197 -8.25 6.20 -17.55
CA HIS A 197 -8.88 5.58 -18.70
C HIS A 197 -9.18 4.09 -18.55
N CYS A 198 -8.99 3.48 -17.38
CA CYS A 198 -9.38 2.07 -17.20
C CYS A 198 -10.89 1.92 -17.05
N LYS A 199 -11.42 0.78 -17.50
CA LYS A 199 -12.79 0.35 -17.24
C LYS A 199 -13.00 0.10 -15.74
N LEU A 200 -11.99 -0.49 -15.09
CA LEU A 200 -12.01 -0.83 -13.67
C LEU A 200 -10.56 -1.00 -13.17
N PHE A 201 -10.23 -0.32 -12.08
CA PHE A 201 -8.97 -0.56 -11.38
C PHE A 201 -9.11 -1.76 -10.44
N LEU A 202 -8.27 -2.76 -10.62
CA LEU A 202 -8.28 -4.02 -9.87
C LEU A 202 -7.16 -4.03 -8.82
N HIS A 203 -7.50 -4.29 -7.55
CA HIS A 203 -6.51 -4.43 -6.49
C HIS A 203 -6.67 -5.75 -5.73
N PRO A 204 -6.05 -6.85 -6.23
CA PRO A 204 -6.26 -8.20 -5.72
C PRO A 204 -5.43 -8.53 -4.47
N ALA A 205 -4.83 -7.55 -3.81
CA ALA A 205 -3.93 -7.75 -2.69
C ALA A 205 -4.60 -8.47 -1.52
N VAL A 206 -4.02 -9.58 -1.08
CA VAL A 206 -4.50 -10.38 0.06
C VAL A 206 -4.03 -9.82 1.41
N PHE A 207 -3.11 -8.88 1.38
CA PHE A 207 -2.63 -8.18 2.57
C PHE A 207 -2.23 -6.74 2.22
N GLU A 208 -2.84 -5.79 2.92
CA GLU A 208 -2.52 -4.36 2.87
C GLU A 208 -2.55 -3.74 4.26
N GLY A 209 -1.75 -2.68 4.45
CA GLY A 209 -1.88 -1.80 5.61
C GLY A 209 -2.91 -0.72 5.38
N PHE A 210 -2.96 -0.19 4.14
CA PHE A 210 -3.86 0.90 3.74
C PHE A 210 -4.38 0.74 2.30
N GLY A 211 -3.49 0.52 1.32
CA GLY A 211 -3.86 0.45 -0.09
C GLY A 211 -3.88 1.84 -0.75
N ILE A 212 -2.74 2.51 -0.88
CA ILE A 212 -2.64 3.82 -1.54
C ILE A 212 -3.10 3.79 -3.00
N PRO A 213 -2.72 2.79 -3.85
CA PRO A 213 -3.13 2.79 -5.25
C PRO A 213 -4.64 2.84 -5.52
N PRO A 214 -5.50 2.14 -4.77
CA PRO A 214 -6.94 2.35 -4.88
C PRO A 214 -7.41 3.77 -4.56
N LEU A 215 -6.79 4.43 -3.59
CA LEU A 215 -7.13 5.82 -3.25
C LEU A 215 -6.73 6.80 -4.35
N GLU A 216 -5.56 6.58 -4.97
CA GLU A 216 -5.10 7.31 -6.15
C GLU A 216 -6.06 7.13 -7.32
N ALA A 217 -6.50 5.89 -7.57
CA ALA A 217 -7.45 5.56 -8.63
C ALA A 217 -8.79 6.29 -8.42
N LEU A 218 -9.35 6.26 -7.20
CA LEU A 218 -10.56 7.03 -6.86
C LEU A 218 -10.38 8.52 -7.08
N ALA A 219 -9.24 9.09 -6.67
CA ALA A 219 -8.95 10.52 -6.83
C ALA A 219 -8.86 10.94 -8.30
N LEU A 220 -8.47 10.03 -9.19
CA LEU A 220 -8.43 10.23 -10.64
C LEU A 220 -9.76 9.87 -11.35
N GLY A 221 -10.80 9.52 -10.58
CA GLY A 221 -12.13 9.19 -11.10
C GLY A 221 -12.26 7.76 -11.64
N ALA A 222 -11.29 6.90 -11.42
CA ALA A 222 -11.37 5.50 -11.82
C ALA A 222 -12.34 4.70 -10.93
N PRO A 223 -13.22 3.87 -11.50
CA PRO A 223 -13.94 2.87 -10.72
C PRO A 223 -12.96 1.85 -10.14
N ILE A 224 -13.18 1.41 -8.90
CA ILE A 224 -12.29 0.45 -8.23
C ILE A 224 -13.00 -0.85 -7.85
N ALA A 225 -12.27 -1.97 -7.95
CA ALA A 225 -12.64 -3.24 -7.38
C ALA A 225 -11.46 -3.82 -6.59
N LEU A 226 -11.73 -4.21 -5.36
CA LEU A 226 -10.74 -4.56 -4.36
C LEU A 226 -10.95 -5.98 -3.86
N ALA A 227 -9.87 -6.65 -3.50
CA ALA A 227 -9.98 -7.89 -2.74
C ALA A 227 -10.74 -7.63 -1.44
N ASN A 228 -11.70 -8.50 -1.11
CA ASN A 228 -12.36 -8.47 0.20
C ASN A 228 -11.41 -9.02 1.27
N ALA A 229 -10.37 -8.23 1.61
CA ALA A 229 -9.27 -8.66 2.47
C ALA A 229 -8.72 -7.51 3.32
N THR A 230 -8.31 -7.85 4.52
CA THR A 230 -7.64 -6.98 5.51
C THR A 230 -8.34 -5.62 5.71
N CYS A 231 -7.65 -4.52 5.50
CA CYS A 231 -8.16 -3.16 5.74
C CYS A 231 -9.00 -2.60 4.57
N LEU A 232 -9.04 -3.25 3.41
CA LEU A 232 -9.68 -2.66 2.23
C LEU A 232 -11.17 -2.38 2.42
N PRO A 233 -12.00 -3.32 2.96
CA PRO A 233 -13.41 -3.03 3.23
C PRO A 233 -13.63 -1.93 4.28
N GLU A 234 -12.78 -1.88 5.31
CA GLU A 234 -12.82 -0.83 6.34
C GLU A 234 -12.58 0.56 5.76
N LEU A 235 -11.61 0.66 4.84
CA LEU A 235 -11.15 1.95 4.33
C LEU A 235 -12.02 2.49 3.20
N TYR A 236 -12.54 1.61 2.33
CA TYR A 236 -13.23 2.01 1.10
C TYR A 236 -14.75 1.85 1.18
N GLY A 237 -15.28 1.02 2.11
CA GLY A 237 -16.71 0.84 2.33
C GLY A 237 -17.48 0.65 1.02
N ASP A 238 -18.58 1.36 0.87
CA ASP A 238 -19.46 1.24 -0.29
C ASP A 238 -18.96 1.99 -1.55
N THR A 239 -17.78 2.65 -1.50
CA THR A 239 -17.19 3.32 -2.68
C THR A 239 -16.44 2.34 -3.59
N ALA A 240 -16.23 1.13 -3.14
CA ALA A 240 -15.55 0.08 -3.89
C ALA A 240 -16.44 -1.14 -4.14
N ARG A 241 -16.13 -1.85 -5.19
CA ARG A 241 -16.63 -3.21 -5.44
C ARG A 241 -15.69 -4.20 -4.80
N TYR A 242 -16.21 -5.34 -4.36
CA TYR A 242 -15.37 -6.34 -3.68
C TYR A 242 -15.49 -7.70 -4.36
N PHE A 243 -14.36 -8.42 -4.39
CA PHE A 243 -14.29 -9.80 -4.89
C PHE A 243 -13.44 -10.67 -3.94
N ASP A 244 -13.67 -11.98 -4.00
CA ASP A 244 -12.82 -12.95 -3.32
C ASP A 244 -11.47 -13.06 -4.07
N PRO A 245 -10.32 -12.75 -3.43
CA PRO A 245 -9.01 -12.84 -4.07
C PRO A 245 -8.55 -14.28 -4.40
N TYR A 246 -9.35 -15.28 -4.08
CA TYR A 246 -9.10 -16.69 -4.38
C TYR A 246 -10.10 -17.27 -5.38
N ASP A 247 -11.16 -16.53 -5.72
CA ASP A 247 -12.11 -16.89 -6.77
C ASP A 247 -11.62 -16.37 -8.13
N TYR A 248 -11.16 -17.30 -8.98
CA TYR A 248 -10.70 -16.96 -10.33
C TYR A 248 -11.83 -16.95 -11.38
N ASP A 249 -13.03 -17.36 -11.00
CA ASP A 249 -14.22 -17.38 -11.86
C ASP A 249 -15.10 -16.13 -11.64
N THR A 250 -14.53 -15.10 -11.01
CA THR A 250 -15.19 -13.80 -10.79
C THR A 250 -15.72 -13.21 -12.10
N ASP A 251 -17.02 -12.97 -12.18
CA ASP A 251 -17.67 -12.29 -13.29
C ASP A 251 -17.36 -10.80 -13.27
N LEU A 252 -16.41 -10.38 -14.11
CA LEU A 252 -15.92 -9.00 -14.17
C LEU A 252 -16.98 -8.01 -14.68
N ASP A 253 -17.90 -8.43 -15.54
CA ASP A 253 -18.95 -7.54 -16.05
C ASP A 253 -20.00 -7.30 -14.98
N LYS A 254 -20.42 -8.34 -14.27
CA LYS A 254 -21.28 -8.22 -13.11
C LYS A 254 -20.64 -7.39 -12.00
N LEU A 255 -19.34 -7.59 -11.74
CA LEU A 255 -18.59 -6.82 -10.77
C LEU A 255 -18.54 -5.32 -11.17
N ALA A 256 -18.22 -5.02 -12.43
CA ALA A 256 -18.16 -3.64 -12.92
C ALA A 256 -19.53 -2.93 -12.90
N ALA A 257 -20.61 -3.68 -13.06
CA ALA A 257 -21.99 -3.15 -13.05
C ALA A 257 -22.55 -2.89 -11.63
N GLN A 258 -21.88 -3.34 -10.56
CA GLN A 258 -22.35 -3.12 -9.20
C GLN A 258 -22.38 -1.60 -8.89
N PRO A 259 -23.49 -1.09 -8.32
CA PRO A 259 -23.56 0.28 -7.87
C PRO A 259 -22.61 0.51 -6.70
N VAL A 260 -22.01 1.70 -6.63
CA VAL A 260 -21.15 2.14 -5.54
C VAL A 260 -21.51 3.56 -5.12
N ALA A 261 -21.17 3.92 -3.90
CA ALA A 261 -21.32 5.28 -3.40
C ALA A 261 -20.29 6.24 -4.05
N ALA A 262 -20.59 7.53 -4.04
CA ALA A 262 -19.65 8.55 -4.49
C ALA A 262 -18.38 8.57 -3.61
N PRO A 263 -17.19 8.84 -4.18
CA PRO A 263 -15.92 8.75 -3.47
C PRO A 263 -15.62 9.93 -2.54
N ASP A 264 -16.44 10.97 -2.54
CA ASP A 264 -16.17 12.25 -1.87
C ASP A 264 -15.85 12.10 -0.38
N GLU A 265 -16.61 11.28 0.34
CA GLU A 265 -16.37 11.06 1.78
C GLU A 265 -15.03 10.36 2.04
N VAL A 266 -14.68 9.37 1.23
CA VAL A 266 -13.40 8.65 1.31
C VAL A 266 -12.25 9.59 1.00
N LEU A 267 -12.35 10.39 -0.07
CA LEU A 267 -11.33 11.36 -0.48
C LEU A 267 -11.16 12.49 0.54
N GLN A 268 -12.25 12.96 1.16
CA GLN A 268 -12.17 13.93 2.25
C GLN A 268 -11.56 13.34 3.51
N LYS A 269 -11.91 12.09 3.84
CA LYS A 269 -11.40 11.40 5.03
C LYS A 269 -9.90 11.14 4.95
N TYR A 270 -9.40 10.71 3.79
CA TYR A 270 -8.02 10.29 3.56
C TYR A 270 -7.25 11.35 2.78
N SER A 271 -6.82 12.39 3.48
CA SER A 271 -6.19 13.58 2.94
C SER A 271 -4.85 13.82 3.64
N TRP A 272 -3.81 14.21 2.88
CA TRP A 272 -2.53 14.61 3.45
C TRP A 272 -2.65 15.87 4.31
N ASP A 273 -3.55 16.79 3.97
CA ASP A 273 -3.80 17.99 4.78
C ASP A 273 -4.36 17.64 6.16
N ARG A 274 -5.32 16.69 6.20
CA ARG A 274 -5.84 16.18 7.48
C ARG A 274 -4.79 15.45 8.27
N THR A 275 -3.97 14.62 7.61
CA THR A 275 -2.88 13.88 8.22
C THR A 275 -1.81 14.82 8.76
N ALA A 276 -1.45 15.88 8.04
CA ALA A 276 -0.51 16.90 8.52
C ALA A 276 -1.05 17.63 9.77
N ASN A 277 -2.30 18.07 9.75
CA ASN A 277 -2.94 18.70 10.90
C ASN A 277 -3.01 17.77 12.12
N PHE A 278 -3.35 16.50 11.91
CA PHE A 278 -3.31 15.48 12.96
C PHE A 278 -1.91 15.38 13.56
N TRP A 279 -0.86 15.31 12.74
CA TRP A 279 0.52 15.20 13.21
C TRP A 279 1.00 16.46 13.93
N LEU A 280 0.63 17.67 13.49
CA LEU A 280 0.95 18.89 14.21
C LEU A 280 0.39 18.84 15.64
N HIS A 281 -0.87 18.44 15.80
CA HIS A 281 -1.50 18.30 17.11
C HIS A 281 -0.81 17.23 17.99
N GLU A 282 -0.53 16.04 17.42
CA GLU A 282 0.13 14.96 18.17
C GLU A 282 1.58 15.32 18.55
N ILE A 283 2.34 15.97 17.67
CA ILE A 283 3.68 16.43 17.98
C ILE A 283 3.67 17.45 19.13
N GLU A 284 2.77 18.42 19.09
CA GLU A 284 2.63 19.42 20.18
C GLU A 284 2.30 18.76 21.54
N LYS A 285 1.44 17.74 21.52
CA LYS A 285 1.04 17.00 22.72
C LYS A 285 2.20 16.23 23.34
N TYR A 286 3.02 15.54 22.53
CA TYR A 286 4.07 14.65 23.04
C TYR A 286 5.42 15.35 23.19
N ALA A 287 5.72 16.40 22.42
CA ALA A 287 6.97 17.14 22.53
C ALA A 287 7.04 17.98 23.81
N LYS A 288 5.91 18.38 24.37
CA LYS A 288 5.82 19.16 25.61
C LYS A 288 5.93 18.31 26.89
N GLN A 289 5.84 16.98 26.78
CA GLN A 289 6.03 16.02 27.87
C GLN A 289 7.51 15.57 27.96
#